data_414634c4585b709d03f478298b554b14
#
_entry.id   414634c4585b709d03f478298b554b14
#
_cell.length_a   1.000
_cell.length_b   1.000
_cell.length_c   1.000
_cell.angle_alpha   90.00
_cell.angle_beta   90.00
_cell.angle_gamma   90.00
#
_symmetry.space_group_name_H-M   'P 1'
#
loop_
_entity.id
_entity.type
_entity.pdbx_description
1 polymer ?
#
loop_
_entity_poly.entity_id
_entity_poly.type
_entity_poly.pdbx_seq_one_letter_code
_entity_poly.pdbx_strand_id
1 'polypeptide(L)'
;MISVTTPLTGTRVTYHDPCYLARYNRITEAPRRLIEATGAQLFEMPRHGADTFCCGAGGGRIWMSESHAEGERPSEQRIREAQALGRLDYCRVTCPKDLAMYSDAAKTVRAEFEVAELTALIELAMTQAELLTSEAEPFTSDQPRTLVSSSATSNRSATTP
;
A
#
# COMPACT_ATOMS: atom_id res chain seq x y z
N MET A 1 -12.08 -2.28 13.67
CA MET A 1 -11.34 -1.02 13.45
C MET A 1 -9.87 -1.40 13.56
N ILE A 2 -9.14 -1.42 12.45
CA ILE A 2 -7.71 -1.75 12.46
C ILE A 2 -7.01 -0.49 13.02
N SER A 3 -6.52 -0.57 14.25
CA SER A 3 -5.68 0.48 14.84
C SER A 3 -4.28 0.30 14.27
N VAL A 4 -3.99 0.97 13.19
CA VAL A 4 -2.61 1.07 12.70
C VAL A 4 -1.96 2.18 13.52
N THR A 5 -1.06 1.82 14.40
CA THR A 5 -0.19 2.79 15.05
C THR A 5 0.70 3.39 13.96
N THR A 6 0.45 4.61 13.58
CA THR A 6 1.06 5.49 12.58
C THR A 6 2.55 5.22 12.21
N PRO A 7 2.90 4.07 11.61
CA PRO A 7 4.30 3.67 11.47
C PRO A 7 5.03 4.40 10.33
N LEU A 8 4.28 4.98 9.38
CA LEU A 8 4.88 5.65 8.20
C LEU A 8 4.94 7.17 8.34
N THR A 9 5.09 7.67 9.57
CA THR A 9 5.25 9.11 9.81
C THR A 9 6.47 9.66 9.07
N GLY A 10 6.25 10.72 8.27
CA GLY A 10 7.30 11.33 7.45
C GLY A 10 7.43 10.76 6.04
N THR A 11 6.79 9.64 5.73
CA THR A 11 6.71 9.12 4.35
C THR A 11 5.78 10.01 3.52
N ARG A 12 6.27 10.50 2.40
CA ARG A 12 5.56 11.43 1.51
C ARG A 12 5.03 10.69 0.31
N VAL A 13 3.72 10.68 0.15
CA VAL A 13 3.07 9.96 -0.94
C VAL A 13 2.16 10.87 -1.76
N THR A 14 2.03 10.57 -3.04
CA THR A 14 0.91 11.04 -3.85
C THR A 14 0.07 9.85 -4.27
N TYR A 15 -1.17 10.10 -4.66
CA TYR A 15 -2.09 9.07 -5.09
C TYR A 15 -2.70 9.39 -6.44
N HIS A 16 -2.69 8.41 -7.34
CA HIS A 16 -3.44 8.50 -8.58
C HIS A 16 -4.80 7.82 -8.45
N ASP A 17 -5.85 8.59 -8.64
CA ASP A 17 -7.23 8.09 -8.65
C ASP A 17 -7.52 7.35 -9.95
N PRO A 18 -7.76 6.02 -9.95
CA PRO A 18 -8.10 5.29 -11.17
C PRO A 18 -9.46 5.72 -11.72
N CYS A 19 -9.58 5.81 -13.02
CA CYS A 19 -10.80 6.31 -13.66
C CYS A 19 -12.06 5.52 -13.28
N TYR A 20 -11.97 4.18 -13.17
CA TYR A 20 -13.11 3.35 -12.77
C TYR A 20 -13.55 3.60 -11.32
N LEU A 21 -12.59 3.83 -10.42
CA LEU A 21 -12.91 4.10 -9.01
C LEU A 21 -13.48 5.51 -8.86
N ALA A 22 -12.74 6.51 -9.33
CA ALA A 22 -13.04 7.91 -9.07
C ALA A 22 -14.11 8.48 -9.99
N ARG A 23 -14.01 8.30 -11.33
CA ARG A 23 -14.94 8.90 -12.29
C ARG A 23 -16.25 8.14 -12.40
N TYR A 24 -16.18 6.80 -12.53
CA TYR A 24 -17.38 5.99 -12.74
C TYR A 24 -18.11 5.70 -11.43
N ASN A 25 -17.39 5.36 -10.37
CA ASN A 25 -17.99 4.96 -9.10
C ASN A 25 -17.99 6.06 -8.03
N ARG A 26 -17.36 7.21 -8.28
CA ARG A 26 -17.28 8.34 -7.34
C ARG A 26 -16.66 7.99 -5.98
N ILE A 27 -15.79 6.99 -5.95
CA ILE A 27 -15.08 6.57 -4.76
C ILE A 27 -13.71 7.27 -4.75
N THR A 28 -13.60 8.36 -4.02
CA THR A 28 -12.38 9.16 -3.90
C THR A 28 -11.82 9.18 -2.49
N GLU A 29 -12.69 9.14 -1.47
CA GLU A 29 -12.27 9.29 -0.07
C GLU A 29 -11.67 8.02 0.55
N ALA A 30 -12.13 6.84 0.12
CA ALA A 30 -11.67 5.59 0.72
C ALA A 30 -10.15 5.36 0.60
N PRO A 31 -9.51 5.58 -0.56
CA PRO A 31 -8.06 5.49 -0.69
C PRO A 31 -7.30 6.49 0.20
N ARG A 32 -7.81 7.70 0.34
CA ARG A 32 -7.22 8.75 1.18
C ARG A 32 -7.21 8.36 2.65
N ARG A 33 -8.36 7.88 3.15
CA ARG A 33 -8.46 7.35 4.52
C ARG A 33 -7.53 6.17 4.78
N LEU A 34 -7.31 5.32 3.78
CA LEU A 34 -6.33 4.22 3.90
C LEU A 34 -4.91 4.76 4.01
N ILE A 35 -4.53 5.77 3.22
CA ILE A 35 -3.21 6.41 3.31
C ILE A 35 -3.03 7.08 4.66
N GLU A 36 -4.00 7.87 5.11
CA GLU A 36 -3.98 8.53 6.43
C GLU A 36 -3.83 7.52 7.58
N ALA A 37 -4.53 6.38 7.49
CA ALA A 37 -4.44 5.33 8.51
C ALA A 37 -3.04 4.72 8.62
N THR A 38 -2.20 4.80 7.59
CA THR A 38 -0.80 4.35 7.64
C THR A 38 0.13 5.37 8.30
N GLY A 39 -0.32 6.61 8.50
CA GLY A 39 0.50 7.72 9.00
C GLY A 39 1.33 8.43 7.93
N ALA A 40 1.25 7.99 6.66
CA ALA A 40 1.90 8.66 5.55
C ALA A 40 1.25 10.02 5.24
N GLN A 41 2.04 10.96 4.74
CA GLN A 41 1.56 12.28 4.32
C GLN A 41 1.16 12.26 2.85
N LEU A 42 -0.11 12.52 2.58
CA LEU A 42 -0.64 12.60 1.22
C LEU A 42 -0.45 14.01 0.63
N PHE A 43 0.10 14.06 -0.58
CA PHE A 43 0.22 15.26 -1.41
C PHE A 43 -0.60 15.07 -2.68
N GLU A 44 -1.64 15.87 -2.84
CA GLU A 44 -2.56 15.76 -3.97
C GLU A 44 -1.99 16.39 -5.23
N MET A 45 -2.07 15.68 -6.35
CA MET A 45 -1.78 16.27 -7.65
C MET A 45 -2.91 17.22 -8.07
N PRO A 46 -2.66 18.25 -8.91
CA PRO A 46 -3.68 19.22 -9.32
C PRO A 46 -4.95 18.59 -9.88
N ARG A 47 -4.81 17.54 -10.70
CA ARG A 47 -5.93 16.78 -11.29
C ARG A 47 -6.16 15.49 -10.50
N HIS A 48 -6.93 15.53 -9.43
CA HIS A 48 -7.21 14.40 -8.54
C HIS A 48 -8.71 14.15 -8.36
N GLY A 49 -9.07 13.08 -7.66
CA GLY A 49 -10.45 12.72 -7.40
C GLY A 49 -11.23 12.47 -8.68
N ALA A 50 -12.43 13.03 -8.79
CA ALA A 50 -13.28 12.89 -9.97
C ALA A 50 -12.68 13.51 -11.25
N ASP A 51 -11.80 14.51 -11.09
CA ASP A 51 -11.12 15.20 -12.20
C ASP A 51 -9.75 14.58 -12.54
N THR A 52 -9.49 13.38 -12.04
CA THR A 52 -8.23 12.67 -12.25
C THR A 52 -7.84 12.61 -13.72
N PHE A 53 -6.55 12.74 -14.01
CA PHE A 53 -6.03 12.61 -15.36
C PHE A 53 -5.96 11.14 -15.79
N CYS A 54 -6.08 10.85 -17.07
CA CYS A 54 -6.08 9.48 -17.58
C CYS A 54 -4.64 8.95 -17.70
N CYS A 55 -4.44 7.67 -17.35
CA CYS A 55 -3.16 6.98 -17.55
C CYS A 55 -2.81 6.72 -19.04
N GLY A 56 -3.82 6.84 -19.93
CA GLY A 56 -3.67 6.57 -21.35
C GLY A 56 -3.83 5.11 -21.78
N ALA A 57 -4.08 4.17 -20.84
CA ALA A 57 -4.21 2.73 -21.15
C ALA A 57 -5.61 2.28 -21.58
N GLY A 58 -6.61 3.16 -21.42
CA GLY A 58 -8.03 2.84 -21.68
C GLY A 58 -8.33 2.55 -23.14
N GLY A 59 -9.53 1.99 -23.40
CA GLY A 59 -10.00 1.72 -24.76
C GLY A 59 -9.13 0.73 -25.56
N GLY A 60 -8.39 -0.15 -24.90
CA GLY A 60 -7.49 -1.09 -25.57
C GLY A 60 -6.15 -0.51 -25.99
N ARG A 61 -5.90 0.79 -25.75
CA ARG A 61 -4.66 1.47 -26.18
C ARG A 61 -3.38 0.83 -25.61
N ILE A 62 -3.43 0.25 -24.44
CA ILE A 62 -2.28 -0.46 -23.85
C ILE A 62 -1.72 -1.59 -24.75
N TRP A 63 -2.55 -2.11 -25.67
CA TRP A 63 -2.18 -3.18 -26.63
C TRP A 63 -1.82 -2.65 -28.01
N MET A 64 -1.97 -1.35 -28.23
CA MET A 64 -1.65 -0.74 -29.51
C MET A 64 -0.18 -0.33 -29.51
N SER A 65 0.50 -0.54 -30.64
CA SER A 65 1.82 0.06 -30.83
C SER A 65 1.69 1.58 -30.73
N GLU A 66 2.63 2.21 -30.07
CA GLU A 66 2.67 3.65 -30.03
C GLU A 66 2.84 4.18 -31.45
N SER A 67 1.77 4.77 -31.99
CA SER A 67 1.95 5.62 -33.17
C SER A 67 2.88 6.74 -32.75
N HIS A 68 3.84 7.11 -33.57
CA HIS A 68 4.74 8.25 -33.35
C HIS A 68 3.94 9.58 -33.34
N ALA A 69 2.98 9.67 -32.40
CA ALA A 69 2.31 10.92 -32.12
C ALA A 69 3.35 11.83 -31.51
N GLU A 70 3.67 12.91 -32.19
CA GLU A 70 4.51 13.98 -31.67
C GLU A 70 3.86 14.47 -30.35
N GLY A 71 4.51 14.20 -29.21
CA GLY A 71 4.02 14.67 -27.94
C GLY A 71 4.29 13.69 -26.79
N GLU A 72 4.22 14.24 -25.59
CA GLU A 72 4.40 13.50 -24.35
C GLU A 72 3.19 12.60 -24.07
N ARG A 73 3.42 11.36 -23.64
CA ARG A 73 2.35 10.42 -23.32
C ARG A 73 1.55 10.90 -22.09
N PRO A 74 0.24 10.61 -22.00
CA PRO A 74 -0.56 10.98 -20.82
C PRO A 74 0.03 10.47 -19.50
N SER A 75 0.61 9.28 -19.50
CA SER A 75 1.29 8.71 -18.32
C SER A 75 2.50 9.53 -17.90
N GLU A 76 3.31 10.02 -18.85
CA GLU A 76 4.47 10.87 -18.58
C GLU A 76 4.05 12.23 -18.02
N GLN A 77 3.03 12.85 -18.62
CA GLN A 77 2.47 14.11 -18.10
C GLN A 77 2.00 13.94 -16.64
N ARG A 78 1.36 12.82 -16.35
CA ARG A 78 0.88 12.53 -14.99
C ARG A 78 2.02 12.39 -13.99
N ILE A 79 3.09 11.68 -14.36
CA ILE A 79 4.28 11.55 -13.51
C ILE A 79 4.97 12.90 -13.32
N ARG A 80 4.98 13.78 -14.33
CA ARG A 80 5.50 15.15 -14.16
C ARG A 80 4.65 16.00 -13.21
N GLU A 81 3.34 15.80 -13.18
CA GLU A 81 2.50 16.44 -12.14
C GLU A 81 2.90 15.99 -10.74
N ALA A 82 3.18 14.69 -10.56
CA ALA A 82 3.66 14.19 -9.30
C ALA A 82 5.04 14.77 -8.92
N GLN A 83 5.98 14.85 -9.88
CA GLN A 83 7.29 15.47 -9.66
C GLN A 83 7.19 16.95 -9.26
N ALA A 84 6.20 17.68 -9.80
CA ALA A 84 5.98 19.09 -9.47
C ALA A 84 5.54 19.32 -8.01
N LEU A 85 5.11 18.29 -7.29
CA LEU A 85 4.81 18.36 -5.84
C LEU A 85 6.07 18.43 -4.95
N GLY A 86 7.26 18.33 -5.56
CA GLY A 86 8.52 18.27 -4.86
C GLY A 86 8.89 16.85 -4.44
N ARG A 87 9.66 16.71 -3.35
CA ARG A 87 10.11 15.41 -2.89
C ARG A 87 8.93 14.51 -2.51
N LEU A 88 8.86 13.36 -3.13
CA LEU A 88 7.95 12.25 -2.79
C LEU A 88 8.78 10.99 -2.59
N ASP A 89 8.28 10.07 -1.78
CA ASP A 89 8.83 8.72 -1.65
C ASP A 89 8.08 7.77 -2.59
N TYR A 90 6.76 7.97 -2.73
CA TYR A 90 5.93 7.09 -3.57
C TYR A 90 4.81 7.82 -4.32
N CYS A 91 4.51 7.30 -5.52
CA CYS A 91 3.25 7.52 -6.21
C CYS A 91 2.40 6.24 -6.10
N ARG A 92 1.30 6.29 -5.37
CA ARG A 92 0.44 5.13 -5.11
C ARG A 92 -0.70 5.02 -6.09
N VAL A 93 -0.96 3.79 -6.52
CA VAL A 93 -2.00 3.43 -7.49
C VAL A 93 -2.83 2.25 -6.97
N THR A 94 -4.03 2.04 -7.52
CA THR A 94 -4.89 0.90 -7.18
C THR A 94 -5.40 0.16 -8.42
N CYS A 95 -4.89 0.50 -9.59
CA CYS A 95 -5.23 -0.15 -10.85
C CYS A 95 -3.96 -0.77 -11.47
N PRO A 96 -3.97 -2.06 -11.85
CA PRO A 96 -2.79 -2.70 -12.44
C PRO A 96 -2.34 -2.07 -13.76
N LYS A 97 -3.27 -1.47 -14.53
CA LYS A 97 -2.91 -0.72 -15.74
C LYS A 97 -2.17 0.58 -15.39
N ASP A 98 -2.60 1.27 -14.34
CA ASP A 98 -1.92 2.48 -13.86
C ASP A 98 -0.52 2.13 -13.36
N LEU A 99 -0.37 1.02 -12.64
CA LEU A 99 0.93 0.53 -12.19
C LEU A 99 1.89 0.34 -13.37
N ALA A 100 1.47 -0.36 -14.41
CA ALA A 100 2.30 -0.60 -15.58
C ALA A 100 2.66 0.69 -16.32
N MET A 101 1.66 1.54 -16.61
CA MET A 101 1.84 2.77 -17.37
C MET A 101 2.72 3.79 -16.63
N TYR A 102 2.50 3.96 -15.33
CA TYR A 102 3.25 4.94 -14.56
C TYR A 102 4.64 4.45 -14.14
N SER A 103 4.83 3.15 -13.94
CA SER A 103 6.16 2.59 -13.70
C SER A 103 7.07 2.75 -14.93
N ASP A 104 6.52 2.59 -16.14
CA ASP A 104 7.24 2.85 -17.37
C ASP A 104 7.51 4.36 -17.56
N ALA A 105 6.48 5.18 -17.39
CA ALA A 105 6.61 6.63 -17.49
C ALA A 105 7.62 7.21 -16.48
N ALA A 106 7.63 6.72 -15.24
CA ALA A 106 8.57 7.17 -14.22
C ALA A 106 10.03 6.92 -14.61
N LYS A 107 10.31 5.79 -15.26
CA LYS A 107 11.65 5.52 -15.82
C LYS A 107 12.00 6.49 -16.94
N THR A 108 11.04 6.73 -17.86
CA THR A 108 11.25 7.64 -19.01
C THR A 108 11.55 9.07 -18.56
N VAL A 109 10.78 9.59 -17.60
CA VAL A 109 10.95 10.97 -17.10
C VAL A 109 11.95 11.08 -15.94
N ARG A 110 12.57 9.97 -15.53
CA ARG A 110 13.55 9.89 -14.44
C ARG A 110 12.99 10.41 -13.11
N ALA A 111 11.83 9.91 -12.72
CA ALA A 111 11.25 10.26 -11.44
C ALA A 111 12.08 9.69 -10.28
N GLU A 112 12.21 10.46 -9.19
CA GLU A 112 12.99 10.09 -8.00
C GLU A 112 12.15 9.36 -6.93
N PHE A 113 10.89 9.05 -7.24
CA PHE A 113 9.98 8.29 -6.38
C PHE A 113 9.57 6.97 -7.04
N GLU A 114 9.16 6.02 -6.22
CA GLU A 114 8.68 4.72 -6.68
C GLU A 114 7.18 4.76 -6.98
N VAL A 115 6.77 4.09 -8.06
CA VAL A 115 5.35 3.83 -8.36
C VAL A 115 4.99 2.44 -7.84
N ALA A 116 4.06 2.37 -6.90
CA ALA A 116 3.66 1.10 -6.30
C ALA A 116 2.17 1.08 -5.93
N GLU A 117 1.62 -0.11 -5.71
CA GLU A 117 0.23 -0.27 -5.31
C GLU A 117 -0.03 0.27 -3.89
N LEU A 118 -1.25 0.78 -3.66
CA LEU A 118 -1.68 1.25 -2.35
C LEU A 118 -1.65 0.13 -1.30
N THR A 119 -1.94 -1.10 -1.70
CA THR A 119 -1.88 -2.28 -0.83
C THR A 119 -0.48 -2.51 -0.25
N ALA A 120 0.57 -2.27 -1.03
CA ALA A 120 1.95 -2.37 -0.56
C ALA A 120 2.29 -1.32 0.52
N LEU A 121 1.65 -0.14 0.49
CA LEU A 121 1.81 0.84 1.56
C LEU A 121 1.18 0.35 2.88
N ILE A 122 0.01 -0.29 2.78
CA ILE A 122 -0.69 -0.85 3.94
C ILE A 122 0.13 -2.00 4.54
N GLU A 123 0.64 -2.89 3.70
CA GLU A 123 1.51 -4.00 4.12
C GLU A 123 2.76 -3.49 4.84
N LEU A 124 3.43 -2.49 4.29
CA LEU A 124 4.58 -1.85 4.90
C LEU A 124 4.24 -1.27 6.28
N ALA A 125 3.10 -0.59 6.39
CA ALA A 125 2.62 -0.03 7.66
C ALA A 125 2.34 -1.10 8.71
N MET A 126 1.73 -2.22 8.32
CA MET A 126 1.44 -3.35 9.21
C MET A 126 2.72 -4.01 9.70
N THR A 127 3.67 -4.26 8.80
CA THR A 127 4.97 -4.87 9.15
C THR A 127 5.76 -3.99 10.11
N GLN A 128 5.80 -2.68 9.88
CA GLN A 128 6.49 -1.76 10.81
C GLN A 128 5.80 -1.67 12.16
N ALA A 129 4.46 -1.72 12.20
CA ALA A 129 3.72 -1.74 13.45
C ALA A 129 4.04 -3.00 14.29
N GLU A 130 4.14 -4.16 13.64
CA GLU A 130 4.52 -5.43 14.30
C GLU A 130 5.94 -5.37 14.87
N LEU A 131 6.89 -4.80 14.13
CA LEU A 131 8.27 -4.62 14.59
C LEU A 131 8.34 -3.70 15.82
N LEU A 132 7.64 -2.57 15.78
CA LEU A 132 7.60 -1.63 16.90
C LEU A 132 6.96 -2.23 18.15
N THR A 133 5.95 -3.10 18.01
CA THR A 133 5.33 -3.79 19.16
C THR A 133 6.23 -4.89 19.71
N SER A 134 6.99 -5.59 18.88
CA SER A 134 7.91 -6.65 19.32
C SER A 134 9.12 -6.11 20.09
N GLU A 135 9.57 -4.90 19.78
CA GLU A 135 10.65 -4.22 20.51
C GLU A 135 10.19 -3.61 21.85
N ALA A 136 8.88 -3.40 22.02
CA ALA A 136 8.32 -2.81 23.22
C ALA A 136 8.01 -3.83 24.34
N GLU A 137 8.11 -5.13 24.09
CA GLU A 137 7.95 -6.18 25.11
C GLU A 137 9.32 -6.40 25.83
N PRO A 138 9.53 -5.89 27.05
CA PRO A 138 10.71 -6.25 27.82
C PRO A 138 10.62 -7.74 28.14
N PHE A 139 11.65 -8.49 27.76
CA PHE A 139 11.83 -9.89 28.18
C PHE A 139 11.80 -9.96 29.70
N THR A 140 10.64 -10.21 30.29
CA THR A 140 10.52 -10.52 31.72
C THR A 140 10.92 -11.96 31.92
N SER A 141 12.16 -12.16 32.41
CA SER A 141 12.75 -13.46 32.75
C SER A 141 12.18 -14.07 34.02
N ASP A 142 10.91 -13.85 34.33
CA ASP A 142 10.31 -14.37 35.56
C ASP A 142 8.97 -15.07 35.29
N GLN A 143 9.04 -16.22 34.62
CA GLN A 143 7.98 -17.23 34.71
C GLN A 143 8.52 -18.42 35.49
N PRO A 144 8.01 -18.72 36.69
CA PRO A 144 8.35 -19.94 37.38
C PRO A 144 7.87 -21.14 36.56
N ARG A 145 8.83 -21.99 36.18
CA ARG A 145 8.55 -23.28 35.55
C ARG A 145 7.75 -24.13 36.54
N THR A 146 6.43 -24.14 36.39
CA THR A 146 5.58 -25.11 37.06
C THR A 146 5.93 -26.49 36.51
N LEU A 147 6.67 -27.26 37.30
CA LEU A 147 6.91 -28.67 37.08
C LEU A 147 5.54 -29.40 37.25
N VAL A 148 4.99 -29.84 36.16
CA VAL A 148 3.83 -30.75 36.18
C VAL A 148 4.36 -32.10 36.64
N SER A 149 4.16 -32.42 37.92
CA SER A 149 4.44 -33.73 38.46
C SER A 149 3.43 -34.74 37.87
N SER A 150 3.95 -35.66 37.10
CA SER A 150 3.20 -36.83 36.63
C SER A 150 2.97 -37.79 37.80
N SER A 151 1.79 -37.79 38.39
CA SER A 151 1.34 -38.88 39.25
C SER A 151 0.65 -39.92 38.39
N ALA A 152 1.37 -40.98 38.11
CA ALA A 152 0.83 -42.22 37.61
C ALA A 152 0.01 -42.87 38.74
N THR A 153 -1.29 -43.03 38.53
CA THR A 153 -2.11 -43.93 39.39
C THR A 153 -2.56 -45.07 38.54
N SER A 154 -1.89 -46.18 38.79
CA SER A 154 -2.32 -47.52 38.43
C SER A 154 -3.68 -47.86 39.11
N ASN A 155 -4.66 -48.32 38.36
CA ASN A 155 -5.71 -49.12 38.94
C ASN A 155 -6.01 -50.33 38.05
N ARG A 156 -5.60 -51.51 38.59
CA ARG A 156 -6.00 -52.84 38.14
C ARG A 156 -7.28 -53.23 38.88
N SER A 157 -8.07 -53.96 38.27
CA SER A 157 -8.87 -55.10 38.67
C SER A 157 -10.21 -55.11 37.92
N ALA A 158 -10.40 -56.07 37.03
CA ALA A 158 -10.92 -57.44 37.23
C ALA A 158 -12.41 -57.40 37.60
N THR A 159 -13.32 -57.93 36.83
CA THR A 159 -13.71 -59.33 36.73
C THR A 159 -15.02 -59.44 35.97
N THR A 160 -15.09 -60.37 35.08
CA THR A 160 -16.27 -60.99 34.46
C THR A 160 -17.19 -61.74 35.53
N PRO A 161 -18.45 -62.13 35.30
CA PRO A 161 -18.81 -63.02 34.21
C PRO A 161 -19.82 -62.48 33.19
#